data_d297a28474e2fe8fe1345fe328269db3
#
_entry.id   d297a28474e2fe8fe1345fe328269db3
#
_cell.length_a   1.000
_cell.length_b   1.000
_cell.length_c   1.000
_cell.angle_alpha   90.00
_cell.angle_beta   90.00
_cell.angle_gamma   90.00
#
_symmetry.space_group_name_H-M   'P 1'
#
loop_
_entity.id
_entity.type
_entity.pdbx_description
1 polymer ?
#
loop_
_entity_poly.entity_id
_entity_poly.type
_entity_poly.pdbx_seq_one_letter_code
_entity_poly.pdbx_strand_id
1 'polypeptide(L)'
;MDRFINHLSEVTEATKTQKTKELWDVQGVITKKSNQIFKFDTRPLKKIKGQVGKEGSFKSKADKIVFESIDSWIIVDVDELHEFLKEKQQKIISLDDLISELSWNIILPKN
;
A
#
# COMPACT_ATOMS: atom_id res chain seq x y z
N MET A 1 -0.47 14.74 -13.79
CA MET A 1 -1.16 13.71 -13.00
C MET A 1 -0.21 13.14 -11.95
N ASP A 2 -0.65 13.08 -10.71
CA ASP A 2 0.21 12.58 -9.65
C ASP A 2 0.31 11.05 -9.71
N ARG A 3 1.54 10.55 -9.65
CA ARG A 3 1.81 9.11 -9.61
C ARG A 3 2.57 8.79 -8.33
N PHE A 4 2.35 7.60 -7.79
CA PHE A 4 3.03 7.21 -6.57
C PHE A 4 4.55 7.29 -6.69
N ILE A 5 5.11 6.91 -7.83
CA ILE A 5 6.56 6.95 -8.03
C ILE A 5 7.14 8.37 -7.92
N ASN A 6 6.32 9.40 -8.08
CA ASN A 6 6.77 10.78 -7.93
C ASN A 6 7.14 11.12 -6.47
N HIS A 7 6.68 10.31 -5.53
CA HIS A 7 6.98 10.48 -4.11
C HIS A 7 8.15 9.63 -3.65
N LEU A 8 8.81 8.93 -4.58
CA LEU A 8 9.92 8.05 -4.28
C LEU A 8 11.23 8.56 -4.88
N SER A 9 12.33 8.22 -4.20
CA SER A 9 13.67 8.33 -4.76
C SER A 9 14.26 6.92 -4.89
N GLU A 10 15.34 6.80 -5.67
CA GLU A 10 16.00 5.51 -5.93
C GLU A 10 15.02 4.46 -6.46
N VAL A 11 14.21 4.87 -7.44
CA VAL A 11 13.10 4.06 -7.95
C VAL A 11 13.61 2.92 -8.84
N THR A 12 13.10 1.72 -8.61
CA THR A 12 13.28 0.55 -9.48
C THR A 12 11.91 -0.07 -9.70
N GLU A 13 11.48 -0.14 -10.96
CA GLU A 13 10.20 -0.78 -11.27
C GLU A 13 10.36 -2.28 -11.35
N ALA A 14 9.35 -3.01 -10.89
CA ALA A 14 9.35 -4.46 -10.93
C ALA A 14 9.28 -4.97 -12.37
N THR A 15 9.96 -6.09 -12.62
CA THR A 15 9.83 -6.78 -13.89
C THR A 15 8.45 -7.44 -13.97
N LYS A 16 8.07 -7.86 -15.17
CA LYS A 16 6.79 -8.54 -15.36
C LYS A 16 6.69 -9.79 -14.48
N THR A 17 7.79 -10.55 -14.38
CA THR A 17 7.85 -11.74 -13.54
C THR A 17 7.68 -11.39 -12.07
N GLN A 18 8.34 -10.34 -11.60
CA GLN A 18 8.21 -9.90 -10.21
C GLN A 18 6.79 -9.44 -9.89
N LYS A 19 6.15 -8.71 -10.81
CA LYS A 19 4.75 -8.29 -10.61
C LYS A 19 3.82 -9.48 -10.47
N THR A 20 4.04 -10.52 -11.26
CA THR A 20 3.18 -11.69 -11.30
C THR A 20 3.43 -12.64 -10.13
N LYS A 21 4.69 -12.92 -9.83
CA LYS A 21 5.06 -13.93 -8.84
C LYS A 21 5.26 -13.37 -7.44
N GLU A 22 5.77 -12.16 -7.34
CA GLU A 22 6.09 -11.55 -6.04
C GLU A 22 5.07 -10.49 -5.62
N LEU A 23 4.22 -10.08 -6.55
CA LEU A 23 3.11 -9.17 -6.28
C LEU A 23 3.55 -7.82 -5.70
N TRP A 24 4.59 -7.22 -6.32
CA TRP A 24 4.96 -5.83 -6.03
C TRP A 24 5.21 -5.09 -7.34
N ASP A 25 5.09 -3.78 -7.31
CA ASP A 25 5.12 -2.94 -8.51
C ASP A 25 6.38 -2.10 -8.63
N VAL A 26 6.84 -1.54 -7.53
CA VAL A 26 7.94 -0.59 -7.53
C VAL A 26 8.70 -0.66 -6.23
N GLN A 27 10.00 -0.39 -6.29
CA GLN A 27 10.88 -0.31 -5.13
C GLN A 27 11.46 1.08 -5.06
N GLY A 28 11.59 1.63 -3.86
CA GLY A 28 12.20 2.94 -3.70
C GLY A 28 12.15 3.41 -2.26
N VAL A 29 12.61 4.64 -2.06
CA VAL A 29 12.62 5.31 -0.76
C VAL A 29 11.56 6.41 -0.78
N ILE A 30 10.70 6.44 0.24
CA ILE A 30 9.69 7.49 0.36
C ILE A 30 10.41 8.79 0.69
N THR A 31 10.41 9.72 -0.23
CA THR A 31 11.16 10.98 -0.12
C THR A 31 10.74 11.76 1.13
N LYS A 32 11.72 12.15 1.94
CA LYS A 32 11.53 12.94 3.17
C LYS A 32 10.77 12.22 4.29
N LYS A 33 10.40 10.94 4.10
CA LYS A 33 9.65 10.19 5.10
C LYS A 33 10.40 8.96 5.61
N SER A 34 11.35 8.46 4.82
CA SER A 34 12.05 7.24 5.15
C SER A 34 13.47 7.27 4.60
N ASN A 35 14.36 6.50 5.22
CA ASN A 35 15.70 6.26 4.71
C ASN A 35 15.85 4.85 4.17
N GLN A 36 14.79 4.05 4.26
CA GLN A 36 14.84 2.66 3.84
C GLN A 36 14.23 2.46 2.46
N ILE A 37 14.79 1.51 1.73
CA ILE A 37 14.23 1.06 0.46
C ILE A 37 13.16 0.03 0.76
N PHE A 38 11.96 0.22 0.22
CA PHE A 38 10.86 -0.72 0.35
C PHE A 38 10.36 -1.15 -1.01
N LYS A 39 9.83 -2.37 -1.08
CA LYS A 39 9.05 -2.83 -2.23
C LYS A 39 7.59 -2.52 -1.96
N PHE A 40 6.93 -1.93 -2.93
CA PHE A 40 5.54 -1.48 -2.82
C PHE A 40 4.62 -2.23 -3.76
N ASP A 41 3.46 -2.61 -3.25
CA ASP A 41 2.36 -3.18 -4.02
C ASP A 41 1.26 -2.12 -4.04
N THR A 42 0.98 -1.55 -5.23
CA THR A 42 -0.03 -0.49 -5.35
C THR A 42 -1.37 -1.07 -5.73
N ARG A 43 -2.42 -0.65 -5.02
CA ARG A 43 -3.78 -1.14 -5.25
C ARG A 43 -4.77 0.01 -5.22
N PRO A 44 -5.72 0.06 -6.16
CA PRO A 44 -6.76 1.07 -6.09
C PRO A 44 -7.70 0.79 -4.93
N LEU A 45 -8.15 1.86 -4.26
CA LEU A 45 -9.25 1.73 -3.32
C LEU A 45 -10.53 1.57 -4.11
N LYS A 46 -11.35 0.62 -3.71
CA LYS A 46 -12.66 0.48 -4.31
C LYS A 46 -13.52 1.66 -3.89
N LYS A 47 -14.27 2.17 -4.84
CA LYS A 47 -15.08 3.37 -4.68
C LYS A 47 -16.32 3.16 -3.82
N ILE A 48 -16.27 2.34 -2.81
CA ILE A 48 -17.42 2.12 -1.96
C ILE A 48 -17.08 2.60 -0.56
N LYS A 49 -17.36 3.88 -0.34
CA LYS A 49 -17.34 4.50 1.01
C LYS A 49 -16.03 4.32 1.79
N GLY A 50 -14.90 4.44 1.12
CA GLY A 50 -13.61 4.34 1.80
C GLY A 50 -13.27 2.98 2.34
N GLN A 51 -13.93 1.94 1.86
CA GLN A 51 -13.64 0.59 2.28
C GLN A 51 -12.49 0.00 1.47
N VAL A 52 -11.61 -0.71 2.17
CA VAL A 52 -10.56 -1.48 1.51
C VAL A 52 -11.20 -2.77 1.01
N GLY A 53 -11.28 -2.91 -0.31
CA GLY A 53 -11.95 -4.04 -0.91
C GLY A 53 -11.22 -5.35 -0.68
N LYS A 54 -11.99 -6.41 -0.66
CA LYS A 54 -11.56 -7.78 -0.48
C LYS A 54 -10.80 -8.35 -1.68
N GLU A 55 -10.65 -7.60 -2.73
CA GLU A 55 -10.10 -8.03 -4.00
C GLU A 55 -8.77 -8.71 -3.86
N GLY A 56 -8.79 -9.96 -4.23
CA GLY A 56 -7.62 -10.76 -4.17
C GLY A 56 -7.15 -10.97 -2.74
N SER A 57 -6.10 -11.67 -2.65
CA SER A 57 -5.42 -11.90 -1.41
C SER A 57 -4.50 -10.70 -1.15
N PHE A 58 -4.41 -10.27 0.09
CA PHE A 58 -3.38 -9.32 0.48
C PHE A 58 -2.00 -9.98 0.55
N LYS A 59 -1.89 -11.22 0.06
CA LYS A 59 -0.61 -11.90 -0.05
C LYS A 59 0.27 -11.13 -1.02
N SER A 60 1.42 -10.71 -0.54
CA SER A 60 2.36 -9.94 -1.32
C SER A 60 3.75 -10.15 -0.73
N LYS A 61 4.76 -10.18 -1.59
CA LYS A 61 6.15 -10.15 -1.15
C LYS A 61 6.67 -8.73 -1.08
N ALA A 62 5.81 -7.75 -1.25
CA ALA A 62 6.13 -6.36 -1.00
C ALA A 62 6.31 -6.13 0.50
N ASP A 63 7.05 -5.09 0.83
CA ASP A 63 7.20 -4.64 2.22
C ASP A 63 5.99 -3.82 2.65
N LYS A 64 5.43 -3.05 1.73
CA LYS A 64 4.34 -2.11 1.98
C LYS A 64 3.29 -2.22 0.90
N ILE A 65 2.03 -2.00 1.28
CA ILE A 65 0.92 -1.88 0.34
C ILE A 65 0.53 -0.41 0.28
N VAL A 66 0.29 0.09 -0.93
CA VAL A 66 -0.13 1.46 -1.18
C VAL A 66 -1.55 1.43 -1.73
N PHE A 67 -2.48 2.04 -1.00
CA PHE A 67 -3.85 2.19 -1.48
C PHE A 67 -4.00 3.56 -2.10
N GLU A 68 -4.44 3.58 -3.35
CA GLU A 68 -4.68 4.81 -4.06
C GLU A 68 -6.09 5.30 -3.81
N SER A 69 -6.22 6.45 -3.13
CA SER A 69 -7.51 7.13 -3.00
C SER A 69 -7.57 8.28 -4.00
N ILE A 70 -8.70 8.97 -4.01
CA ILE A 70 -8.90 10.06 -4.96
C ILE A 70 -7.95 11.25 -4.71
N ASP A 71 -7.55 11.46 -3.46
CA ASP A 71 -6.76 12.62 -3.05
C ASP A 71 -5.44 12.29 -2.35
N SER A 72 -5.15 11.00 -2.14
CA SER A 72 -3.94 10.64 -1.42
C SER A 72 -3.49 9.21 -1.72
N TRP A 73 -2.24 8.93 -1.32
CA TRP A 73 -1.65 7.60 -1.35
C TRP A 73 -1.48 7.16 0.11
N ILE A 74 -2.08 6.03 0.46
CA ILE A 74 -2.07 5.54 1.83
C ILE A 74 -1.20 4.30 1.90
N ILE A 75 -0.09 4.39 2.63
CA ILE A 75 0.93 3.35 2.69
C ILE A 75 0.85 2.66 4.05
N VAL A 76 0.71 1.33 4.03
CA VAL A 76 0.65 0.53 5.25
C VAL A 76 1.62 -0.63 5.17
N ASP A 77 2.02 -1.14 6.34
CA ASP A 77 2.92 -2.28 6.41
C ASP A 77 2.18 -3.58 6.10
N VAL A 78 2.75 -4.42 5.23
CA VAL A 78 2.11 -5.66 4.80
C VAL A 78 1.89 -6.62 5.97
N ASP A 79 2.91 -6.80 6.80
CA ASP A 79 2.81 -7.74 7.91
C ASP A 79 1.79 -7.29 8.95
N GLU A 80 1.77 -6.00 9.29
CA GLU A 80 0.78 -5.45 10.21
C GLU A 80 -0.64 -5.61 9.64
N LEU A 81 -0.79 -5.36 8.33
CA LEU A 81 -2.08 -5.50 7.68
C LEU A 81 -2.57 -6.95 7.74
N HIS A 82 -1.69 -7.91 7.45
CA HIS A 82 -2.04 -9.34 7.51
C HIS A 82 -2.47 -9.75 8.91
N GLU A 83 -1.73 -9.33 9.92
CA GLU A 83 -2.07 -9.64 11.31
C GLU A 83 -3.40 -9.01 11.74
N PHE A 84 -3.62 -7.78 11.33
CA PHE A 84 -4.86 -7.07 11.61
C PHE A 84 -6.06 -7.79 11.01
N LEU A 85 -5.97 -8.18 9.74
CA LEU A 85 -7.04 -8.89 9.05
C LEU A 85 -7.31 -10.26 9.66
N LYS A 86 -6.25 -10.95 10.04
CA LYS A 86 -6.36 -12.25 10.68
C LYS A 86 -7.04 -12.14 12.04
N GLU A 87 -6.67 -11.16 12.83
CA GLU A 87 -7.22 -10.93 14.17
C GLU A 87 -8.69 -10.53 14.11
N LYS A 88 -9.05 -9.63 13.19
CA LYS A 88 -10.43 -9.15 13.06
C LYS A 88 -11.31 -10.12 12.27
N GLN A 89 -10.73 -11.06 11.54
CA GLN A 89 -11.44 -11.99 10.68
C GLN A 89 -12.39 -11.28 9.70
N GLN A 90 -12.00 -10.09 9.27
CA GLN A 90 -12.78 -9.28 8.34
C GLN A 90 -12.11 -9.26 6.97
N LYS A 91 -12.94 -9.26 5.94
CA LYS A 91 -12.46 -9.17 4.55
C LYS A 91 -12.62 -7.79 3.96
N ILE A 92 -13.47 -6.98 4.57
CA ILE A 92 -13.69 -5.59 4.17
C ILE A 92 -13.54 -4.74 5.42
N ILE A 93 -12.71 -3.71 5.32
CA ILE A 93 -12.40 -2.84 6.44
C ILE A 93 -12.50 -1.40 5.95
N SER A 94 -13.02 -0.51 6.78
CA SER A 94 -13.03 0.91 6.45
C SER A 94 -11.60 1.44 6.51
N LEU A 95 -11.30 2.39 5.65
CA LEU A 95 -9.97 2.98 5.59
C LEU A 95 -9.62 3.69 6.91
N ASP A 96 -10.59 4.37 7.51
CA ASP A 96 -10.39 5.06 8.78
C ASP A 96 -10.02 4.09 9.89
N ASP A 97 -10.70 2.96 9.97
CA ASP A 97 -10.38 1.92 10.94
C ASP A 97 -8.98 1.37 10.71
N LEU A 98 -8.64 1.11 9.45
CA LEU A 98 -7.32 0.59 9.10
C LEU A 98 -6.21 1.55 9.55
N ILE A 99 -6.35 2.82 9.23
CA ILE A 99 -5.36 3.83 9.58
C ILE A 99 -5.21 3.97 11.09
N SER A 100 -6.32 3.94 11.82
CA SER A 100 -6.30 4.12 13.27
C SER A 100 -5.71 2.92 14.02
N GLU A 101 -5.85 1.72 13.47
CA GLU A 101 -5.40 0.49 14.14
C GLU A 101 -3.96 0.11 13.83
N LEU A 102 -3.45 0.51 12.67
CA LEU A 102 -2.08 0.16 12.29
C LEU A 102 -1.09 1.19 12.83
N SER A 103 -0.04 0.73 13.47
CA SER A 103 0.97 1.62 14.06
C SER A 103 1.87 2.25 12.99
N TRP A 104 2.05 1.57 11.85
CA TRP A 104 2.86 2.11 10.76
C TRP A 104 1.98 2.45 9.57
N ASN A 105 1.83 3.72 9.30
CA ASN A 105 1.12 4.19 8.11
C ASN A 105 1.66 5.57 7.71
N ILE A 106 1.61 5.84 6.41
CA ILE A 106 2.00 7.15 5.87
C ILE A 106 0.94 7.54 4.85
N ILE A 107 0.48 8.78 4.93
CA ILE A 107 -0.48 9.33 3.98
C ILE A 107 0.21 10.44 3.20
N LEU A 108 0.27 10.27 1.87
CA LEU A 108 0.87 11.25 0.97
C LEU A 108 -0.23 11.91 0.16
N PRO A 109 -0.48 13.21 0.36
CA PRO A 109 -1.48 13.91 -0.44
C PRO A 109 -1.07 13.96 -1.92
N LYS A 110 -2.06 13.85 -2.79
CA LYS A 110 -1.84 14.06 -4.22
C LYS A 110 -1.82 15.55 -4.53
N ASN A 111 -1.04 15.88 -5.53
CA ASN A 111 -0.95 17.26 -5.99
C ASN A 111 -2.11 17.63 -6.91
#